data_edd5a69230a501265c35a494954cbc3c
#
_entry.id   edd5a69230a501265c35a494954cbc3c
#
_cell.length_a   1.000
_cell.length_b   1.000
_cell.length_c   1.000
_cell.angle_alpha   90.00
_cell.angle_beta   90.00
_cell.angle_gamma   90.00
#
_symmetry.space_group_name_H-M   'P 1'
#
loop_
_entity.id
_entity.type
_entity.pdbx_description
1 polymer ?
#
loop_
_entity_poly.entity_id
_entity_poly.type
_entity_poly.pdbx_seq_one_letter_code
_entity_poly.pdbx_strand_id
1 'polypeptide(L)'
;KLTNGREQMKEAAVEEIDDLAWCEERIKDLGGRTSLLNPLFYAASFGIGAGAGLISDKLSLGFVAATEDQVCSHLKTHLNQLPNEDLKSRAVVEEMLADEERHAQAALDAGGYKFPSPVKKAMTLISSVMTKGSYRI
;
A
#
# COMPACT_ATOMS: atom_id res chain seq x y z
N LYS A 1 0.26 15.14 -20.55
CA LYS A 1 0.23 13.75 -20.00
C LYS A 1 1.01 13.61 -18.69
N LEU A 2 2.17 14.26 -18.55
CA LEU A 2 2.99 14.23 -17.30
C LEU A 2 2.36 15.00 -16.13
N THR A 3 1.60 16.06 -16.40
CA THR A 3 0.93 16.87 -15.38
C THR A 3 -0.19 16.10 -14.68
N ASN A 4 -0.99 15.33 -15.41
CA ASN A 4 -2.12 14.60 -14.86
C ASN A 4 -1.65 13.45 -13.94
N GLY A 5 -0.61 12.72 -14.33
CA GLY A 5 -0.03 11.66 -13.49
C GLY A 5 0.60 12.20 -12.20
N ARG A 6 1.25 13.36 -12.28
CA ARG A 6 1.85 14.01 -11.09
C ARG A 6 0.80 14.45 -10.07
N GLU A 7 -0.33 14.99 -10.52
CA GLU A 7 -1.42 15.41 -9.62
C GLU A 7 -2.09 14.22 -8.98
N GLN A 8 -2.37 13.17 -9.75
CA GLN A 8 -2.90 11.91 -9.23
C GLN A 8 -1.98 11.30 -8.16
N MET A 9 -0.67 11.31 -8.37
CA MET A 9 0.30 10.82 -7.38
C MET A 9 0.34 11.69 -6.12
N LYS A 10 0.15 13.00 -6.24
CA LYS A 10 0.05 13.88 -5.08
C LYS A 10 -1.21 13.64 -4.28
N GLU A 11 -2.34 13.45 -4.94
CA GLU A 11 -3.62 13.13 -4.31
C GLU A 11 -3.52 11.79 -3.57
N ALA A 12 -3.01 10.76 -4.22
CA ALA A 12 -2.75 9.47 -3.60
C ALA A 12 -1.84 9.59 -2.36
N ALA A 13 -0.78 10.39 -2.44
CA ALA A 13 0.13 10.59 -1.31
C ALA A 13 -0.56 11.27 -0.10
N VAL A 14 -1.53 12.16 -0.32
CA VAL A 14 -2.33 12.76 0.75
C VAL A 14 -3.27 11.72 1.37
N GLU A 15 -3.93 10.91 0.56
CA GLU A 15 -4.81 9.83 1.02
C GLU A 15 -4.03 8.80 1.84
N GLU A 16 -2.81 8.44 1.42
CA GLU A 16 -1.91 7.55 2.18
C GLU A 16 -1.56 8.09 3.57
N ILE A 17 -1.38 9.40 3.69
CA ILE A 17 -1.13 10.04 5.00
C ILE A 17 -2.36 9.91 5.91
N ASP A 18 -3.55 10.08 5.38
CA ASP A 18 -4.81 9.93 6.11
C ASP A 18 -5.01 8.47 6.54
N ASP A 19 -4.78 7.52 5.64
CA ASP A 19 -4.86 6.08 5.93
C ASP A 19 -3.90 5.66 7.03
N LEU A 20 -2.67 6.15 6.98
CA LEU A 20 -1.67 5.92 8.03
C LEU A 20 -2.13 6.49 9.38
N ALA A 21 -2.67 7.70 9.39
CA ALA A 21 -3.17 8.35 10.60
C ALA A 21 -4.35 7.57 11.20
N TRP A 22 -5.29 7.10 10.40
CA TRP A 22 -6.41 6.27 10.86
C TRP A 22 -5.94 4.94 11.45
N CYS A 23 -4.98 4.30 10.82
CA CYS A 23 -4.38 3.06 11.34
C CYS A 23 -3.69 3.28 12.68
N GLU A 24 -2.89 4.34 12.81
CA GLU A 24 -2.19 4.67 14.06
C GLU A 24 -3.17 5.00 15.19
N GLU A 25 -4.21 5.77 14.90
CA GLU A 25 -5.25 6.08 15.87
C GLU A 25 -5.96 4.81 16.33
N ARG A 26 -6.32 3.93 15.38
CA ARG A 26 -7.00 2.68 15.71
C ARG A 26 -6.16 1.73 16.53
N ILE A 27 -4.87 1.62 16.23
CA ILE A 27 -3.91 0.84 17.02
C ILE A 27 -3.83 1.36 18.46
N LYS A 28 -3.80 2.67 18.65
CA LYS A 28 -3.81 3.30 19.98
C LYS A 28 -5.11 3.03 20.73
N ASP A 29 -6.27 3.16 20.07
CA ASP A 29 -7.58 2.84 20.66
C ASP A 29 -7.65 1.40 21.18
N LEU A 30 -6.99 0.48 20.49
CA LEU A 30 -6.91 -0.94 20.85
C LEU A 30 -5.81 -1.27 21.87
N GLY A 31 -5.06 -0.25 22.35
CA GLY A 31 -3.96 -0.41 23.29
C GLY A 31 -2.69 -1.03 22.69
N GLY A 32 -2.59 -1.03 21.36
CA GLY A 32 -1.43 -1.54 20.63
C GLY A 32 -0.34 -0.51 20.36
N ARG A 33 0.65 -0.92 19.62
CA ARG A 33 1.73 -0.04 19.13
C ARG A 33 2.09 -0.38 17.68
N THR A 34 2.64 0.59 16.97
CA THR A 34 3.22 0.38 15.64
C THR A 34 4.51 -0.44 15.71
N SER A 35 4.85 -1.08 14.60
CA SER A 35 6.08 -1.88 14.50
C SER A 35 7.33 -1.02 14.60
N LEU A 36 8.34 -1.51 15.31
CA LEU A 36 9.67 -0.90 15.35
C LEU A 36 10.42 -1.00 14.01
N LEU A 37 9.97 -1.86 13.10
CA LEU A 37 10.54 -2.04 11.76
C LEU A 37 10.02 -1.00 10.75
N ASN A 38 9.00 -0.23 11.10
CA ASN A 38 8.41 0.75 10.17
C ASN A 38 9.42 1.70 9.53
N PRO A 39 10.36 2.33 10.28
CA PRO A 39 11.34 3.23 9.64
C PRO A 39 12.25 2.52 8.65
N LEU A 40 12.63 1.27 8.93
CA LEU A 40 13.47 0.46 8.03
C LEU A 40 12.73 0.12 6.75
N PHE A 41 11.48 -0.34 6.86
CA PHE A 41 10.67 -0.71 5.69
C PHE A 41 10.29 0.51 4.87
N TYR A 42 10.01 1.65 5.52
CA TYR A 42 9.77 2.90 4.84
C TYR A 42 10.99 3.33 4.00
N ALA A 43 12.18 3.32 4.58
CA ALA A 43 13.41 3.68 3.88
C ALA A 43 13.70 2.74 2.71
N ALA A 44 13.50 1.43 2.89
CA ALA A 44 13.69 0.43 1.84
C ALA A 44 12.69 0.63 0.68
N SER A 45 11.42 0.82 1.00
CA SER A 45 10.36 1.04 0.00
C SER A 45 10.57 2.35 -0.76
N PHE A 46 10.95 3.41 -0.07
CA PHE A 46 11.29 4.68 -0.69
C PHE A 46 12.47 4.54 -1.65
N GLY A 47 13.54 3.84 -1.23
CA GLY A 47 14.71 3.59 -2.08
C GLY A 47 14.37 2.82 -3.36
N ILE A 48 13.52 1.79 -3.27
CA ILE A 48 13.06 1.01 -4.42
C ILE A 48 12.20 1.88 -5.36
N GLY A 49 11.25 2.63 -4.81
CA GLY A 49 10.39 3.50 -5.59
C GLY A 49 11.16 4.62 -6.30
N ALA A 50 12.10 5.26 -5.60
CA ALA A 50 12.97 6.27 -6.19
C ALA A 50 13.87 5.68 -7.28
N GLY A 51 14.44 4.50 -7.06
CA GLY A 51 15.24 3.78 -8.05
C GLY A 51 14.43 3.45 -9.31
N ALA A 52 13.22 2.94 -9.16
CA ALA A 52 12.32 2.68 -10.28
C ALA A 52 12.00 3.97 -11.07
N GLY A 53 11.74 5.07 -10.36
CA GLY A 53 11.46 6.38 -10.97
C GLY A 53 12.63 6.94 -11.77
N LEU A 54 13.86 6.68 -11.35
CA LEU A 54 15.08 7.06 -12.09
C LEU A 54 15.26 6.27 -13.39
N ILE A 55 14.72 5.05 -13.45
CA ILE A 55 14.82 4.18 -14.64
C ILE A 55 13.75 4.57 -15.68
N SER A 56 12.49 4.58 -15.29
CA SER A 56 11.38 5.02 -16.15
C SER A 56 10.08 5.26 -15.38
N ASP A 57 9.28 6.20 -15.88
CA ASP A 57 7.95 6.49 -15.32
C ASP A 57 7.02 5.27 -15.42
N LYS A 58 7.09 4.53 -16.53
CA LYS A 58 6.29 3.31 -16.74
C LYS A 58 6.62 2.22 -15.72
N LEU A 59 7.89 2.06 -15.39
CA LEU A 59 8.36 1.09 -14.39
C LEU A 59 7.91 1.53 -13.00
N SER A 60 8.04 2.79 -12.67
CA SER A 60 7.61 3.37 -11.39
C SER A 60 6.11 3.21 -11.18
N LEU A 61 5.29 3.61 -12.16
CA LEU A 61 3.84 3.46 -12.10
C LEU A 61 3.41 2.00 -12.07
N GLY A 62 4.10 1.12 -12.78
CA GLY A 62 3.86 -0.33 -12.73
C GLY A 62 4.18 -0.93 -11.37
N PHE A 63 5.25 -0.45 -10.73
CA PHE A 63 5.59 -0.83 -9.35
C PHE A 63 4.51 -0.38 -8.37
N VAL A 64 4.03 0.86 -8.46
CA VAL A 64 2.91 1.36 -7.66
C VAL A 64 1.69 0.47 -7.85
N ALA A 65 1.23 0.26 -9.09
CA ALA A 65 0.05 -0.57 -9.36
C ALA A 65 0.17 -1.99 -8.79
N ALA A 66 1.33 -2.62 -8.91
CA ALA A 66 1.58 -3.96 -8.40
C ALA A 66 1.62 -3.98 -6.84
N THR A 67 2.12 -2.94 -6.22
CA THR A 67 2.13 -2.79 -4.76
C THR A 67 0.72 -2.60 -4.24
N GLU A 68 -0.08 -1.71 -4.85
CA GLU A 68 -1.48 -1.48 -4.46
C GLU A 68 -2.34 -2.73 -4.61
N ASP A 69 -2.14 -3.52 -5.66
CA ASP A 69 -2.81 -4.82 -5.81
C ASP A 69 -2.52 -5.76 -4.62
N GLN A 70 -1.28 -5.75 -4.12
CA GLN A 70 -0.90 -6.56 -2.96
C GLN A 70 -1.54 -6.03 -1.68
N VAL A 71 -1.56 -4.72 -1.50
CA VAL A 71 -2.22 -4.07 -0.35
C VAL A 71 -3.71 -4.40 -0.37
N CYS A 72 -4.39 -4.28 -1.50
CA CYS A 72 -5.80 -4.66 -1.66
C CYS A 72 -6.05 -6.10 -1.23
N SER A 73 -5.21 -7.03 -1.67
CA SER A 73 -5.31 -8.45 -1.30
C SER A 73 -5.14 -8.66 0.21
N HIS A 74 -4.20 -7.94 0.81
CA HIS A 74 -3.92 -7.98 2.24
C HIS A 74 -5.08 -7.41 3.06
N LEU A 75 -5.63 -6.27 2.65
CA LEU A 75 -6.79 -5.64 3.31
C LEU A 75 -8.04 -6.54 3.24
N LYS A 76 -8.28 -7.20 2.10
CA LYS A 76 -9.36 -8.19 1.96
C LYS A 76 -9.20 -9.36 2.94
N THR A 77 -7.97 -9.82 3.15
CA THR A 77 -7.67 -10.85 4.15
C THR A 77 -7.99 -10.36 5.56
N HIS A 78 -7.63 -9.13 5.90
CA HIS A 78 -7.98 -8.53 7.19
C HIS A 78 -9.49 -8.42 7.39
N LEU A 79 -10.24 -7.99 6.38
CA LEU A 79 -11.71 -7.92 6.46
C LEU A 79 -12.35 -9.29 6.74
N ASN A 80 -11.75 -10.37 6.23
CA ASN A 80 -12.21 -11.72 6.52
C ASN A 80 -11.87 -12.20 7.95
N GLN A 81 -10.86 -11.61 8.57
CA GLN A 81 -10.38 -11.99 9.91
C GLN A 81 -10.93 -11.11 11.03
N LEU A 82 -11.27 -9.85 10.73
CA LEU A 82 -11.81 -8.93 11.72
C LEU A 82 -13.18 -9.40 12.23
N PRO A 83 -13.45 -9.26 13.55
CA PRO A 83 -14.77 -9.54 14.10
C PRO A 83 -15.85 -8.70 13.43
N ASN A 84 -17.03 -9.29 13.20
CA ASN A 84 -18.15 -8.57 12.60
C ASN A 84 -18.63 -7.39 13.47
N GLU A 85 -18.42 -7.48 14.77
CA GLU A 85 -18.81 -6.46 15.75
C GLU A 85 -17.87 -5.28 15.80
N ASP A 86 -16.63 -5.42 15.32
CA ASP A 86 -15.64 -4.34 15.26
C ASP A 86 -15.90 -3.43 14.06
N LEU A 87 -16.99 -2.69 14.11
CA LEU A 87 -17.43 -1.82 13.02
C LEU A 87 -16.42 -0.71 12.72
N LYS A 88 -15.72 -0.19 13.73
CA LYS A 88 -14.74 0.88 13.55
C LYS A 88 -13.51 0.41 12.78
N SER A 89 -12.92 -0.72 13.14
CA SER A 89 -11.79 -1.29 12.40
C SER A 89 -12.19 -1.69 10.99
N ARG A 90 -13.37 -2.28 10.81
CA ARG A 90 -13.88 -2.64 9.49
C ARG A 90 -14.06 -1.43 8.59
N ALA A 91 -14.65 -0.34 9.11
CA ALA A 91 -14.85 0.89 8.35
C ALA A 91 -13.52 1.50 7.87
N VAL A 92 -12.49 1.52 8.72
CA VAL A 92 -11.16 1.99 8.34
C VAL A 92 -10.58 1.14 7.20
N VAL A 93 -10.61 -0.19 7.34
CA VAL A 93 -10.05 -1.09 6.33
C VAL A 93 -10.84 -1.05 5.02
N GLU A 94 -12.15 -0.94 5.07
CA GLU A 94 -13.01 -0.81 3.87
C GLU A 94 -12.73 0.48 3.10
N GLU A 95 -12.54 1.60 3.79
CA GLU A 95 -12.19 2.88 3.16
C GLU A 95 -10.80 2.82 2.52
N MET A 96 -9.81 2.30 3.23
CA MET A 96 -8.47 2.07 2.70
C MET A 96 -8.51 1.19 1.45
N LEU A 97 -9.26 0.09 1.47
CA LEU A 97 -9.40 -0.80 0.32
C LEU A 97 -9.94 -0.08 -0.91
N ALA A 98 -10.95 0.79 -0.74
CA ALA A 98 -11.49 1.59 -1.83
C ALA A 98 -10.46 2.57 -2.40
N ASP A 99 -9.65 3.20 -1.55
CA ASP A 99 -8.57 4.10 -1.96
C ASP A 99 -7.49 3.36 -2.74
N GLU A 100 -7.02 2.21 -2.22
CA GLU A 100 -5.99 1.40 -2.87
C GLU A 100 -6.41 0.84 -4.23
N GLU A 101 -7.67 0.43 -4.37
CA GLU A 101 -8.22 0.00 -5.67
C GLU A 101 -8.23 1.15 -6.69
N ARG A 102 -8.54 2.37 -6.26
CA ARG A 102 -8.44 3.56 -7.11
C ARG A 102 -7.01 3.91 -7.49
N HIS A 103 -6.07 3.84 -6.53
CA HIS A 103 -4.65 4.12 -6.77
C HIS A 103 -4.06 3.13 -7.77
N ALA A 104 -4.32 1.83 -7.62
CA ALA A 104 -3.88 0.80 -8.56
C ALA A 104 -4.37 1.07 -9.98
N GLN A 105 -5.66 1.38 -10.13
CA GLN A 105 -6.25 1.66 -11.44
C GLN A 105 -5.69 2.96 -12.03
N ALA A 106 -5.56 4.01 -11.25
CA ALA A 106 -5.00 5.29 -11.69
C ALA A 106 -3.55 5.14 -12.18
N ALA A 107 -2.73 4.34 -11.51
CA ALA A 107 -1.36 4.07 -11.93
C ALA A 107 -1.29 3.34 -13.27
N LEU A 108 -2.17 2.37 -13.52
CA LEU A 108 -2.27 1.68 -14.81
C LEU A 108 -2.79 2.62 -15.92
N ASP A 109 -3.80 3.43 -15.63
CA ASP A 109 -4.38 4.39 -16.57
C ASP A 109 -3.38 5.49 -16.97
N ALA A 110 -2.48 5.85 -16.05
CA ALA A 110 -1.38 6.78 -16.29
C ALA A 110 -0.25 6.17 -17.15
N GLY A 111 -0.33 4.90 -17.49
CA GLY A 111 0.61 4.20 -18.37
C GLY A 111 1.57 3.25 -17.68
N GLY A 112 1.29 2.89 -16.42
CA GLY A 112 2.10 1.91 -15.67
C GLY A 112 2.20 0.57 -16.40
N TYR A 113 3.40 -0.02 -16.35
CA TYR A 113 3.66 -1.33 -16.92
C TYR A 113 3.01 -2.43 -16.07
N LYS A 114 2.27 -3.33 -16.72
CA LYS A 114 1.72 -4.51 -16.04
C LYS A 114 2.83 -5.55 -15.81
N PHE A 115 3.20 -5.77 -14.57
CA PHE A 115 4.22 -6.74 -14.22
C PHE A 115 3.73 -8.18 -14.49
N PRO A 116 4.61 -9.05 -15.03
CA PRO A 116 4.27 -10.45 -15.25
C PRO A 116 4.11 -11.18 -13.91
N SER A 117 3.36 -12.30 -13.94
CA SER A 117 3.07 -13.10 -12.74
C SER A 117 4.29 -13.51 -11.91
N PRO A 118 5.45 -13.90 -12.49
CA PRO A 118 6.62 -14.24 -11.69
C PRO A 118 7.14 -13.08 -10.84
N VAL A 119 7.11 -11.85 -11.39
CA VAL A 119 7.54 -10.64 -10.68
C VAL A 119 6.55 -10.33 -9.54
N LYS A 120 5.25 -10.38 -9.81
CA LYS A 120 4.21 -10.19 -8.78
C LYS A 120 4.31 -11.21 -7.66
N LYS A 121 4.60 -12.47 -7.96
CA LYS A 121 4.82 -13.53 -6.96
C LYS A 121 6.04 -13.26 -6.08
N ALA A 122 7.14 -12.80 -6.67
CA ALA A 122 8.34 -12.40 -5.92
C ALA A 122 8.03 -11.21 -4.98
N MET A 123 7.30 -10.20 -5.46
CA MET A 123 6.85 -9.07 -4.65
C MET A 123 5.95 -9.54 -3.49
N THR A 124 5.02 -10.44 -3.73
CA THR A 124 4.15 -11.02 -2.70
C THR A 124 4.93 -11.76 -1.64
N LEU A 125 5.97 -12.50 -2.02
CA LEU A 125 6.84 -13.21 -1.07
C LEU A 125 7.58 -12.23 -0.17
N ILE A 126 8.19 -11.19 -0.74
CA ILE A 126 8.90 -10.13 0.01
C ILE A 126 7.93 -9.41 0.95
N SER A 127 6.79 -9.00 0.45
CA SER A 127 5.73 -8.35 1.23
C SER A 127 5.24 -9.22 2.39
N SER A 128 5.07 -10.52 2.17
CA SER A 128 4.70 -11.47 3.22
C SER A 128 5.74 -11.57 4.34
N VAL A 129 7.03 -11.53 4.01
CA VAL A 129 8.11 -11.50 5.01
C VAL A 129 8.07 -10.20 5.81
N MET A 130 7.89 -9.06 5.14
CA MET A 130 7.79 -7.74 5.78
C MET A 130 6.59 -7.66 6.74
N THR A 131 5.41 -8.07 6.30
CA THR A 131 4.19 -8.02 7.12
C THR A 131 4.25 -8.95 8.32
N LYS A 132 4.78 -10.16 8.15
CA LYS A 132 4.98 -11.10 9.26
C LYS A 132 6.02 -10.59 10.26
N GLY A 133 7.09 -9.95 9.79
CA GLY A 133 8.09 -9.31 10.64
C GLY A 133 7.49 -8.16 11.44
N SER A 134 6.77 -7.26 10.78
CA SER A 134 6.09 -6.13 11.42
C SER A 134 5.05 -6.56 12.46
N TYR A 135 4.36 -7.65 12.23
CA TYR A 135 3.39 -8.18 13.18
C TYR A 135 4.03 -8.67 14.49
N ARG A 136 5.28 -9.13 14.43
CA ARG A 136 5.99 -9.70 15.60
C ARG A 136 6.87 -8.70 16.34
N ILE A 137 7.35 -7.70 15.67
CA ILE A 137 8.31 -6.71 16.17
C ILE A 137 7.74 -5.30 16.09
#